data_9b9eae3eee931e932ab9afb29fb716c1
#
_entry.id   9b9eae3eee931e932ab9afb29fb716c1
#
_cell.length_a   1.000
_cell.length_b   1.000
_cell.length_c   1.000
_cell.angle_alpha   90.00
_cell.angle_beta   90.00
_cell.angle_gamma   90.00
#
_symmetry.space_group_name_H-M   'P 1'
#
loop_
_entity.id
_entity.type
_entity.pdbx_description
1 polymer ?
#
loop_
_entity_poly.entity_id
_entity_poly.type
_entity_poly.pdbx_seq_one_letter_code
_entity_poly.pdbx_strand_id
1 'polypeptide(L)'
;MSASPLSTKISEVQESALAAIAKSVDASSLKVLQTEIFGKKSEIASLRAQLGKIADPEERKSAGQFINGCVELIEAAIGDRMQSLLSAERSAQVSSERMDLSEFLTVKRRGTTHIVTQATERLEDVFIGLGF
;
A
#
# COMPACT_ATOMS: atom_id res chain seq x y z
N MET A 1 28.51 31.66 -0.15
CA MET A 1 27.04 31.66 -0.28
C MET A 1 26.47 31.46 1.14
N SER A 2 26.03 32.56 1.77
CA SER A 2 25.53 32.50 3.14
C SER A 2 24.18 31.81 3.16
N ALA A 3 24.16 30.63 3.75
CA ALA A 3 22.89 29.92 4.00
C ALA A 3 22.06 30.82 4.91
N SER A 4 20.90 31.27 4.45
CA SER A 4 19.98 32.05 5.25
C SER A 4 19.56 31.22 6.46
N PRO A 5 19.44 31.76 7.69
CA PRO A 5 19.08 31.01 8.89
C PRO A 5 17.74 30.28 8.76
N LEU A 6 16.94 30.66 7.78
CA LEU A 6 15.68 30.00 7.44
C LEU A 6 15.90 28.69 6.64
N SER A 7 16.89 28.66 5.73
CA SER A 7 17.17 27.44 4.95
C SER A 7 17.68 26.30 5.83
N THR A 8 18.47 26.60 6.85
CA THR A 8 18.96 25.61 7.83
C THR A 8 17.80 25.04 8.66
N LYS A 9 16.88 25.88 9.12
CA LYS A 9 15.70 25.42 9.84
C LYS A 9 14.78 24.56 8.98
N ILE A 10 14.62 24.89 7.70
CA ILE A 10 13.81 24.10 6.77
C ILE A 10 14.42 22.70 6.57
N SER A 11 15.77 22.62 6.43
CA SER A 11 16.42 21.31 6.30
C SER A 11 16.36 20.48 7.58
N GLU A 12 16.46 21.08 8.76
CA GLU A 12 16.29 20.39 10.04
C GLU A 12 14.87 19.81 10.19
N VAL A 13 13.85 20.59 9.83
CA VAL A 13 12.44 20.13 9.86
C VAL A 13 12.22 18.99 8.86
N GLN A 14 12.82 19.10 7.67
CA GLN A 14 12.76 18.04 6.66
C GLN A 14 13.40 16.74 7.16
N GLU A 15 14.60 16.79 7.73
CA GLU A 15 15.30 15.63 8.25
C GLU A 15 14.54 14.98 9.41
N SER A 16 14.01 15.79 10.34
CA SER A 16 13.22 15.28 11.47
C SER A 16 11.94 14.60 10.99
N ALA A 17 11.24 15.18 10.01
CA ALA A 17 10.05 14.60 9.41
C ALA A 17 10.35 13.27 8.69
N LEU A 18 11.40 13.22 7.88
CA LEU A 18 11.82 12.00 7.18
C LEU A 18 12.23 10.89 8.17
N ALA A 19 12.93 11.24 9.25
CA ALA A 19 13.30 10.29 10.29
C ALA A 19 12.07 9.74 11.05
N ALA A 20 11.07 10.57 11.30
CA ALA A 20 9.81 10.16 11.91
C ALA A 20 9.00 9.22 10.97
N ILE A 21 8.96 9.54 9.67
CA ILE A 21 8.30 8.71 8.66
C ILE A 21 8.99 7.33 8.56
N ALA A 22 10.31 7.29 8.55
CA ALA A 22 11.07 6.04 8.47
C ALA A 22 10.86 5.13 9.69
N LYS A 23 10.63 5.71 10.86
CA LYS A 23 10.36 4.99 12.12
C LYS A 23 8.92 4.52 12.26
N SER A 24 8.00 4.99 11.43
CA SER A 24 6.59 4.57 11.50
C SER A 24 6.46 3.09 11.14
N VAL A 25 5.76 2.35 12.02
CA VAL A 25 5.54 0.91 11.88
C VAL A 25 4.16 0.63 11.27
N ASP A 26 3.18 1.49 11.56
CA ASP A 26 1.78 1.30 11.20
C ASP A 26 1.26 2.41 10.28
N ALA A 27 0.31 2.06 9.41
CA ALA A 27 -0.37 3.02 8.53
C ALA A 27 -1.19 4.06 9.32
N SER A 28 -1.68 3.71 10.51
CA SER A 28 -2.41 4.62 11.41
C SER A 28 -1.49 5.67 12.03
N SER A 29 -0.31 5.27 12.53
CA SER A 29 0.69 6.18 13.06
C SER A 29 1.22 7.14 12.00
N LEU A 30 1.33 6.68 10.76
CA LEU A 30 1.74 7.50 9.63
C LEU A 30 0.71 8.61 9.29
N LYS A 31 -0.59 8.31 9.39
CA LYS A 31 -1.66 9.31 9.24
C LYS A 31 -1.65 10.37 10.34
N VAL A 32 -1.36 9.96 11.57
CA VAL A 32 -1.22 10.91 12.70
C VAL A 32 -0.03 11.83 12.45
N LEU A 33 1.14 11.29 12.09
CA LEU A 33 2.32 12.08 11.72
C LEU A 33 2.05 13.03 10.54
N GLN A 34 1.32 12.58 9.53
CA GLN A 34 0.90 13.45 8.43
C GLN A 34 0.07 14.63 8.93
N THR A 35 -0.86 14.39 9.86
CA THR A 35 -1.67 15.45 10.45
C THR A 35 -0.85 16.41 11.33
N GLU A 36 0.17 15.92 12.01
CA GLU A 36 1.09 16.74 12.82
C GLU A 36 2.00 17.59 11.92
N ILE A 37 2.57 17.01 10.85
CA ILE A 37 3.49 17.70 9.94
C ILE A 37 2.77 18.76 9.12
N PHE A 38 1.54 18.51 8.66
CA PHE A 38 0.76 19.43 7.83
C PHE A 38 -0.31 20.21 8.59
N GLY A 39 -0.45 19.98 9.90
CA GLY A 39 -1.44 20.63 10.75
C GLY A 39 -1.23 22.14 10.87
N LYS A 40 -2.27 22.86 11.31
CA LYS A 40 -2.22 24.32 11.50
C LYS A 40 -1.18 24.80 12.52
N LYS A 41 -0.75 23.93 13.43
CA LYS A 41 0.28 24.19 14.46
C LYS A 41 1.63 23.58 14.11
N SER A 42 1.81 23.09 12.90
CA SER A 42 3.07 22.46 12.47
C SER A 42 4.20 23.48 12.31
N GLU A 43 5.41 22.99 12.36
CA GLU A 43 6.61 23.79 12.10
C GLU A 43 6.59 24.35 10.68
N ILE A 44 6.07 23.62 9.70
CA ILE A 44 5.89 24.06 8.32
C ILE A 44 4.92 25.26 8.24
N ALA A 45 3.82 25.21 9.00
CA ALA A 45 2.88 26.34 9.07
C ALA A 45 3.52 27.57 9.70
N SER A 46 4.33 27.39 10.74
CA SER A 46 5.08 28.48 11.38
C SER A 46 6.14 29.10 10.44
N LEU A 47 6.83 28.28 9.67
CA LEU A 47 7.78 28.73 8.65
C LEU A 47 7.08 29.51 7.53
N ARG A 48 5.92 29.06 7.06
CA ARG A 48 5.08 29.81 6.11
C ARG A 48 4.62 31.14 6.66
N ALA A 49 4.26 31.22 7.94
CA ALA A 49 3.89 32.47 8.59
C ALA A 49 5.09 33.44 8.70
N GLN A 50 6.30 32.94 8.91
CA GLN A 50 7.53 33.75 8.93
C GLN A 50 7.88 34.29 7.55
N LEU A 51 7.61 33.55 6.47
CA LEU A 51 7.76 34.04 5.09
C LEU A 51 6.95 35.31 4.83
N GLY A 52 5.76 35.42 5.42
CA GLY A 52 4.92 36.61 5.29
C GLY A 52 5.51 37.87 5.92
N LYS A 53 6.53 37.74 6.80
CA LYS A 53 7.20 38.86 7.47
C LYS A 53 8.46 39.34 6.76
N ILE A 54 8.92 38.61 5.71
CA ILE A 54 10.09 38.99 4.93
C ILE A 54 9.71 40.13 4.00
N ALA A 55 10.44 41.23 4.09
CA ALA A 55 10.19 42.43 3.30
C ALA A 55 10.69 42.31 1.83
N ASP A 56 11.73 41.51 1.59
CA ASP A 56 12.34 41.33 0.28
C ASP A 56 11.54 40.28 -0.55
N PRO A 57 11.04 40.70 -1.75
CA PRO A 57 10.22 39.81 -2.59
C PRO A 57 11.02 38.63 -3.21
N GLU A 58 12.31 38.84 -3.49
CA GLU A 58 13.18 37.79 -4.07
C GLU A 58 13.50 36.68 -3.04
N GLU A 59 13.88 37.08 -1.82
CA GLU A 59 14.12 36.15 -0.71
C GLU A 59 12.86 35.37 -0.32
N ARG A 60 11.73 36.07 -0.32
CA ARG A 60 10.43 35.44 -0.05
C ARG A 60 10.06 34.40 -1.09
N LYS A 61 10.35 34.66 -2.38
CA LYS A 61 10.10 33.73 -3.48
C LYS A 61 10.98 32.48 -3.38
N SER A 62 12.28 32.68 -3.16
CA SER A 62 13.24 31.59 -3.05
C SER A 62 12.94 30.71 -1.81
N ALA A 63 12.68 31.29 -0.65
CA ALA A 63 12.30 30.55 0.56
C ALA A 63 10.96 29.83 0.40
N GLY A 64 9.99 30.44 -0.32
CA GLY A 64 8.72 29.78 -0.66
C GLY A 64 8.91 28.55 -1.54
N GLN A 65 9.79 28.63 -2.55
CA GLN A 65 10.13 27.48 -3.38
C GLN A 65 10.80 26.37 -2.58
N PHE A 66 11.69 26.70 -1.67
CA PHE A 66 12.34 25.74 -0.78
C PHE A 66 11.33 25.02 0.11
N ILE A 67 10.41 25.73 0.74
CA ILE A 67 9.36 25.11 1.58
C ILE A 67 8.46 24.20 0.74
N ASN A 68 8.06 24.62 -0.45
CA ASN A 68 7.23 23.78 -1.31
C ASN A 68 7.97 22.51 -1.74
N GLY A 69 9.25 22.61 -2.12
CA GLY A 69 10.07 21.44 -2.43
C GLY A 69 10.22 20.48 -1.25
N CYS A 70 10.40 20.99 -0.02
CA CYS A 70 10.42 20.16 1.17
C CYS A 70 9.07 19.47 1.44
N VAL A 71 7.95 20.17 1.25
CA VAL A 71 6.61 19.61 1.39
C VAL A 71 6.39 18.47 0.37
N GLU A 72 6.73 18.68 -0.89
CA GLU A 72 6.62 17.66 -1.94
C GLU A 72 7.46 16.40 -1.61
N LEU A 73 8.68 16.58 -1.13
CA LEU A 73 9.54 15.47 -0.72
C LEU A 73 8.95 14.68 0.47
N ILE A 74 8.41 15.38 1.46
CA ILE A 74 7.79 14.77 2.62
C ILE A 74 6.51 14.01 2.20
N GLU A 75 5.68 14.61 1.34
CA GLU A 75 4.47 13.96 0.82
C GLU A 75 4.80 12.70 0.01
N ALA A 76 5.81 12.75 -0.85
CA ALA A 76 6.30 11.59 -1.60
C ALA A 76 6.79 10.48 -0.65
N ALA A 77 7.60 10.83 0.37
CA ALA A 77 8.10 9.87 1.34
C ALA A 77 6.97 9.22 2.17
N ILE A 78 5.93 9.97 2.53
CA ILE A 78 4.73 9.43 3.19
C ILE A 78 4.01 8.46 2.26
N GLY A 79 3.83 8.83 0.99
CA GLY A 79 3.18 7.98 -0.01
C GLY A 79 3.89 6.65 -0.20
N ASP A 80 5.21 6.68 -0.40
CA ASP A 80 6.05 5.50 -0.57
C ASP A 80 6.02 4.60 0.68
N ARG A 81 6.10 5.20 1.86
CA ARG A 81 6.04 4.46 3.12
C ARG A 81 4.66 3.83 3.33
N MET A 82 3.58 4.56 3.05
CA MET A 82 2.21 4.04 3.12
C MET A 82 2.03 2.84 2.19
N GLN A 83 2.49 2.94 0.95
CA GLN A 83 2.42 1.85 -0.02
C GLN A 83 3.21 0.63 0.44
N SER A 84 4.41 0.82 0.99
CA SER A 84 5.24 -0.27 1.50
C SER A 84 4.58 -0.98 2.69
N LEU A 85 3.98 -0.25 3.62
CA LEU A 85 3.27 -0.81 4.77
C LEU A 85 2.02 -1.59 4.34
N LEU A 86 1.21 -1.03 3.45
CA LEU A 86 0.02 -1.70 2.92
C LEU A 86 0.37 -2.97 2.12
N SER A 87 1.48 -2.95 1.38
CA SER A 87 1.95 -4.14 0.66
C SER A 87 2.44 -5.23 1.61
N ALA A 88 3.12 -4.85 2.69
CA ALA A 88 3.57 -5.76 3.73
C ALA A 88 2.40 -6.38 4.51
N GLU A 89 1.41 -5.58 4.89
CA GLU A 89 0.18 -6.07 5.53
C GLU A 89 -0.56 -7.05 4.62
N ARG A 90 -0.74 -6.71 3.33
CA ARG A 90 -1.39 -7.59 2.36
C ARG A 90 -0.64 -8.90 2.17
N SER A 91 0.69 -8.86 2.08
CA SER A 91 1.50 -10.09 1.94
C SER A 91 1.43 -10.96 3.19
N ALA A 92 1.43 -10.37 4.38
CA ALA A 92 1.26 -11.07 5.64
C ALA A 92 -0.14 -11.72 5.73
N GLN A 93 -1.18 -10.99 5.34
CA GLN A 93 -2.54 -11.50 5.30
C GLN A 93 -2.69 -12.67 4.32
N VAL A 94 -2.19 -12.53 3.09
CA VAL A 94 -2.21 -13.60 2.08
C VAL A 94 -1.46 -14.84 2.57
N SER A 95 -0.33 -14.67 3.28
CA SER A 95 0.41 -15.81 3.82
C SER A 95 -0.31 -16.50 4.98
N SER A 96 -1.02 -15.73 5.82
CA SER A 96 -1.78 -16.28 6.95
C SER A 96 -3.09 -16.94 6.54
N GLU A 97 -3.72 -16.42 5.46
CA GLU A 97 -4.97 -16.95 4.92
C GLU A 97 -4.75 -18.07 3.87
N ARG A 98 -3.50 -18.46 3.65
CA ARG A 98 -3.18 -19.53 2.70
C ARG A 98 -3.79 -20.85 3.17
N MET A 99 -4.88 -21.22 2.53
CA MET A 99 -5.58 -22.48 2.81
C MET A 99 -5.02 -23.58 1.89
N ASP A 100 -4.69 -24.73 2.48
CA ASP A 100 -4.31 -25.90 1.70
C ASP A 100 -5.56 -26.54 1.12
N LEU A 101 -5.79 -26.36 -0.18
CA LEU A 101 -6.95 -26.91 -0.89
C LEU A 101 -6.75 -28.36 -1.31
N SER A 102 -5.59 -28.97 -1.09
CA SER A 102 -5.32 -30.35 -1.48
C SER A 102 -6.21 -31.35 -0.77
N GLU A 103 -6.67 -31.06 0.44
CA GLU A 103 -7.60 -31.88 1.20
C GLU A 103 -9.01 -31.95 0.57
N PHE A 104 -9.40 -30.91 -0.20
CA PHE A 104 -10.69 -30.87 -0.89
C PHE A 104 -10.67 -31.53 -2.28
N LEU A 105 -9.50 -31.93 -2.78
CA LEU A 105 -9.33 -32.66 -4.03
C LEU A 105 -9.52 -34.16 -3.83
N THR A 106 -10.39 -34.59 -2.93
CA THR A 106 -10.84 -35.97 -2.94
C THR A 106 -11.56 -36.23 -4.25
N VAL A 107 -10.85 -36.89 -5.16
CA VAL A 107 -11.44 -37.38 -6.39
C VAL A 107 -12.62 -38.26 -5.99
N LYS A 108 -13.84 -37.75 -6.13
CA LYS A 108 -15.04 -38.59 -5.99
C LYS A 108 -14.87 -39.74 -6.96
N ARG A 109 -14.60 -40.94 -6.45
CA ARG A 109 -14.59 -42.14 -7.29
C ARG A 109 -15.97 -42.20 -7.94
N ARG A 110 -15.99 -42.11 -9.28
CA ARG A 110 -17.22 -42.36 -10.03
C ARG A 110 -17.69 -43.77 -9.64
N GLY A 111 -18.91 -43.89 -9.15
CA GLY A 111 -19.48 -45.20 -8.87
C GLY A 111 -19.42 -46.05 -10.14
N THR A 112 -19.21 -47.33 -9.98
CA THR A 112 -19.32 -48.30 -11.09
C THR A 112 -20.79 -48.59 -11.31
N THR A 113 -21.25 -48.68 -12.57
CA THR A 113 -22.58 -49.06 -12.93
C THR A 113 -22.86 -50.49 -12.40
N HIS A 114 -24.04 -50.72 -11.84
CA HIS A 114 -24.44 -52.02 -11.31
C HIS A 114 -24.34 -53.09 -12.38
N ILE A 115 -23.87 -54.30 -12.04
CA ILE A 115 -23.60 -55.39 -12.99
C ILE A 115 -24.80 -55.73 -13.86
N VAL A 116 -26.04 -55.63 -13.31
CA VAL A 116 -27.27 -55.87 -14.07
C VAL A 116 -27.44 -54.81 -15.15
N THR A 117 -27.18 -53.54 -14.85
CA THR A 117 -27.27 -52.45 -15.82
C THR A 117 -26.24 -52.63 -16.94
N GLN A 118 -25.02 -53.03 -16.60
CA GLN A 118 -23.98 -53.36 -17.59
C GLN A 118 -24.39 -54.52 -18.51
N ALA A 119 -25.07 -55.52 -17.96
CA ALA A 119 -25.57 -56.65 -18.73
C ALA A 119 -26.68 -56.22 -19.67
N THR A 120 -27.61 -55.36 -19.21
CA THR A 120 -28.69 -54.81 -20.02
C THR A 120 -28.16 -53.96 -21.16
N GLU A 121 -27.24 -53.05 -20.86
CA GLU A 121 -26.59 -52.22 -21.89
C GLU A 121 -25.88 -53.07 -22.97
N ARG A 122 -25.19 -54.14 -22.56
CA ARG A 122 -24.57 -55.08 -23.51
C ARG A 122 -25.59 -55.79 -24.38
N LEU A 123 -26.72 -56.18 -23.85
CA LEU A 123 -27.80 -56.80 -24.61
C LEU A 123 -28.41 -55.84 -25.59
N GLU A 124 -28.64 -54.61 -25.20
CA GLU A 124 -29.14 -53.55 -26.05
C GLU A 124 -28.19 -53.28 -27.22
N ASP A 125 -26.88 -53.18 -26.96
CA ASP A 125 -25.86 -53.01 -27.99
C ASP A 125 -25.86 -54.14 -29.01
N VAL A 126 -26.06 -55.38 -28.59
CA VAL A 126 -26.14 -56.54 -29.48
C VAL A 126 -27.39 -56.47 -30.36
N PHE A 127 -28.56 -56.13 -29.81
CA PHE A 127 -29.78 -55.98 -30.58
C PHE A 127 -29.73 -54.79 -31.55
N ILE A 128 -29.18 -53.68 -31.18
CA ILE A 128 -28.90 -52.55 -32.06
C ILE A 128 -28.00 -52.96 -33.20
N GLY A 129 -26.94 -53.75 -32.88
CA GLY A 129 -26.00 -54.27 -33.91
C GLY A 129 -26.64 -55.25 -34.92
N LEU A 130 -27.76 -55.90 -34.48
CA LEU A 130 -28.54 -56.80 -35.35
C LEU A 130 -29.63 -56.06 -36.17
N GLY A 131 -29.79 -54.76 -35.92
CA GLY A 131 -30.76 -53.93 -36.69
C GLY A 131 -32.17 -53.84 -36.09
N PHE A 132 -32.29 -54.15 -34.79
CA PHE A 132 -33.56 -53.96 -34.04
C PHE A 132 -33.60 -52.62 -33.35
#